data_b64f2f61ba62f0f57e720e7fe68a2048
#
_entry.id   b64f2f61ba62f0f57e720e7fe68a2048
#
_cell.length_a   1.000
_cell.length_b   1.000
_cell.length_c   1.000
_cell.angle_alpha   90.00
_cell.angle_beta   90.00
_cell.angle_gamma   90.00
#
_symmetry.space_group_name_H-M   'P 1'
#
loop_
_entity.id
_entity.type
_entity.pdbx_description
1 polymer ?
#
loop_
_entity_poly.entity_id
_entity_poly.type
_entity_poly.pdbx_seq_one_letter_code
_entity_poly.pdbx_strand_id
1 'polypeptide(L)'
;YNMSNNTVGLVGMWDVVAFDEVAGIKFKDKDGIQIMKGYMASGAFSRGKAEIQAKASMVFVGNINQSVETLQKTSSLFDPFPPEMGTDTAFLDRFHAYIPGWEIPKYRPDSFTNDYGFITDYLSEFMRELRKDNYSNIAEKYFKLGNNLNQRDAIAVRKLISGFIKLIYPDGEVSKEEVAEIMDISLELRRRVKEQLKKIGGMEFYDVNFSYIDNDSFDEHFVSVPEQGGGKMIPEGMGKPGCLYTVSKSKTGMIGCYRLETQMMPGNGKLTCTGIGSGKEPKEATNTAFNYLKANGNAISGNISTTTKDYIINYQDM
;
A
#
# COMPACT_ATOMS: atom_id res chain seq x y z
N TYR A 1 -5.53 -19.56 22.84
CA TYR A 1 -6.29 -20.42 23.77
C TYR A 1 -5.84 -21.87 23.61
N ASN A 2 -5.39 -22.48 24.68
CA ASN A 2 -5.04 -23.90 24.70
C ASN A 2 -6.20 -24.68 25.32
N MET A 3 -6.88 -25.49 24.50
CA MET A 3 -8.05 -26.25 24.97
C MET A 3 -7.71 -27.31 26.00
N SER A 4 -6.53 -27.91 25.94
CA SER A 4 -6.12 -28.96 26.88
C SER A 4 -5.94 -28.45 28.31
N ASN A 5 -5.50 -27.19 28.45
CA ASN A 5 -5.19 -26.58 29.75
C ASN A 5 -6.17 -25.45 30.12
N ASN A 6 -7.18 -25.21 29.31
CA ASN A 6 -8.14 -24.11 29.47
C ASN A 6 -7.49 -22.72 29.68
N THR A 7 -6.31 -22.52 29.08
CA THR A 7 -5.54 -21.27 29.20
C THR A 7 -5.81 -20.33 28.04
N VAL A 8 -5.95 -19.04 28.35
CA VAL A 8 -6.07 -17.99 27.34
C VAL A 8 -4.72 -17.82 26.65
N GLY A 9 -4.72 -17.74 25.32
CA GLY A 9 -3.49 -17.51 24.55
C GLY A 9 -3.05 -16.04 24.58
N LEU A 10 -1.87 -15.76 24.01
CA LEU A 10 -1.23 -14.44 24.03
C LEU A 10 -2.18 -13.30 23.60
N VAL A 11 -2.94 -13.48 22.53
CA VAL A 11 -3.88 -12.48 22.02
C VAL A 11 -4.97 -12.10 23.04
N GLY A 12 -5.35 -13.01 23.90
CA GLY A 12 -6.34 -12.74 24.95
C GLY A 12 -5.76 -12.14 26.23
N MET A 13 -4.43 -12.16 26.39
CA MET A 13 -3.73 -11.74 27.61
C MET A 13 -2.99 -10.43 27.50
N TRP A 14 -2.45 -10.12 26.33
CA TRP A 14 -1.56 -8.98 26.11
C TRP A 14 -2.23 -7.87 25.32
N ASP A 15 -1.73 -6.66 25.49
CA ASP A 15 -2.20 -5.49 24.75
C ASP A 15 -1.65 -5.42 23.32
N VAL A 16 -0.45 -5.98 23.12
CA VAL A 16 0.20 -6.08 21.81
C VAL A 16 0.82 -7.46 21.66
N VAL A 17 0.63 -8.06 20.49
CA VAL A 17 1.30 -9.31 20.09
C VAL A 17 2.07 -9.07 18.80
N ALA A 18 3.39 -9.12 18.89
CA ALA A 18 4.27 -9.00 17.74
C ALA A 18 4.63 -10.40 17.22
N PHE A 19 4.40 -10.63 15.95
CA PHE A 19 4.84 -11.80 15.21
C PHE A 19 6.13 -11.44 14.50
N ASP A 20 7.26 -11.78 15.11
CA ASP A 20 8.57 -11.58 14.53
C ASP A 20 8.89 -12.69 13.52
N GLU A 21 9.72 -12.37 12.52
CA GLU A 21 10.07 -13.29 11.44
C GLU A 21 8.85 -13.94 10.78
N VAL A 22 7.98 -13.12 10.20
CA VAL A 22 6.72 -13.59 9.58
C VAL A 22 6.88 -14.75 8.60
N ALA A 23 8.04 -14.87 7.95
CA ALA A 23 8.37 -15.99 7.07
C ALA A 23 8.36 -17.36 7.80
N GLY A 24 8.56 -17.35 9.11
CA GLY A 24 8.56 -18.54 9.95
C GLY A 24 7.17 -18.96 10.46
N ILE A 25 6.13 -18.16 10.23
CA ILE A 25 4.78 -18.46 10.70
C ILE A 25 4.26 -19.71 9.98
N LYS A 26 3.89 -20.72 10.77
CA LYS A 26 3.29 -21.95 10.24
C LYS A 26 1.98 -22.23 10.95
N PHE A 27 0.93 -22.38 10.19
CA PHE A 27 -0.34 -22.90 10.69
C PHE A 27 -0.42 -24.40 10.41
N LYS A 28 -0.84 -25.16 11.42
CA LYS A 28 -1.04 -26.61 11.26
C LYS A 28 -2.23 -26.93 10.35
N ASP A 29 -3.19 -26.01 10.29
CA ASP A 29 -4.39 -26.11 9.49
C ASP A 29 -4.80 -24.72 8.96
N LYS A 30 -5.69 -24.70 7.95
CA LYS A 30 -6.20 -23.45 7.36
C LYS A 30 -7.09 -22.64 8.30
N ASP A 31 -7.54 -23.23 9.39
CA ASP A 31 -8.45 -22.58 10.36
C ASP A 31 -7.74 -21.44 11.12
N GLY A 32 -6.42 -21.53 11.32
CA GLY A 32 -5.64 -20.50 11.99
C GLY A 32 -5.77 -19.13 11.33
N ILE A 33 -5.67 -19.06 10.01
CA ILE A 33 -5.81 -17.80 9.26
C ILE A 33 -7.24 -17.26 9.34
N GLN A 34 -8.25 -18.15 9.28
CA GLN A 34 -9.64 -17.74 9.39
C GLN A 34 -9.96 -17.17 10.78
N ILE A 35 -9.42 -17.79 11.85
CA ILE A 35 -9.56 -17.28 13.21
C ILE A 35 -8.90 -15.91 13.34
N MET A 36 -7.70 -15.73 12.80
CA MET A 36 -7.03 -14.43 12.78
C MET A 36 -7.85 -13.37 12.03
N LYS A 37 -8.38 -13.70 10.85
CA LYS A 37 -9.25 -12.78 10.09
C LYS A 37 -10.51 -12.40 10.87
N GLY A 38 -11.11 -13.35 11.55
CA GLY A 38 -12.25 -13.12 12.44
C GLY A 38 -11.89 -12.14 13.55
N TYR A 39 -10.80 -12.42 14.26
CA TYR A 39 -10.31 -11.57 15.34
C TYR A 39 -9.97 -10.14 14.87
N MET A 40 -9.25 -9.99 13.76
CA MET A 40 -8.90 -8.67 13.20
C MET A 40 -10.15 -7.86 12.81
N ALA A 41 -11.25 -8.51 12.50
CA ALA A 41 -12.50 -7.85 12.14
C ALA A 41 -13.37 -7.48 13.35
N SER A 42 -13.51 -8.38 14.33
CA SER A 42 -14.48 -8.26 15.42
C SER A 42 -13.86 -8.02 16.82
N GLY A 43 -12.56 -8.22 16.97
CA GLY A 43 -11.91 -8.23 18.29
C GLY A 43 -12.26 -9.48 19.12
N ALA A 44 -12.92 -10.46 18.51
CA ALA A 44 -13.32 -11.69 19.17
C ALA A 44 -12.80 -12.91 18.42
N PHE A 45 -12.54 -13.96 19.15
CA PHE A 45 -12.27 -15.27 18.57
C PHE A 45 -13.00 -16.36 19.36
N SER A 46 -13.53 -17.33 18.65
CA SER A 46 -14.15 -18.49 19.25
C SER A 46 -13.25 -19.71 19.10
N ARG A 47 -13.11 -20.46 20.16
CA ARG A 47 -12.50 -21.77 20.13
C ARG A 47 -13.25 -22.70 21.07
N GLY A 48 -13.88 -23.69 20.50
CA GLY A 48 -14.84 -24.55 21.24
C GLY A 48 -16.18 -23.84 21.41
N LYS A 49 -16.75 -23.88 22.62
CA LYS A 49 -18.10 -23.36 22.90
C LYS A 49 -18.14 -21.90 23.37
N ALA A 50 -16.99 -21.28 23.64
CA ALA A 50 -16.90 -19.92 24.17
C ALA A 50 -16.31 -18.95 23.17
N GLU A 51 -16.94 -17.78 23.04
CA GLU A 51 -16.38 -16.62 22.36
C GLU A 51 -15.59 -15.79 23.36
N ILE A 52 -14.36 -15.44 23.01
CA ILE A 52 -13.44 -14.68 23.84
C ILE A 52 -13.22 -13.33 23.18
N GLN A 53 -13.57 -12.27 23.92
CA GLN A 53 -13.25 -10.91 23.56
C GLN A 53 -11.80 -10.60 23.94
N ALA A 54 -11.05 -9.99 23.03
CA ALA A 54 -9.68 -9.57 23.30
C ALA A 54 -9.39 -8.21 22.65
N LYS A 55 -8.34 -7.55 23.12
CA LYS A 55 -8.01 -6.17 22.71
C LYS A 55 -6.59 -6.06 22.18
N ALA A 56 -5.87 -7.17 22.00
CA ALA A 56 -4.50 -7.14 21.52
C ALA A 56 -4.40 -6.55 20.11
N SER A 57 -3.51 -5.61 19.94
CA SER A 57 -3.05 -5.21 18.61
C SER A 57 -2.09 -6.25 18.06
N MET A 58 -2.19 -6.55 16.76
CA MET A 58 -1.27 -7.48 16.10
C MET A 58 -0.25 -6.70 15.28
N VAL A 59 1.02 -7.01 15.46
CA VAL A 59 2.13 -6.44 14.71
C VAL A 59 2.86 -7.58 14.02
N PHE A 60 3.14 -7.42 12.73
CA PHE A 60 3.87 -8.40 11.94
C PHE A 60 5.19 -7.77 11.49
N VAL A 61 6.29 -8.44 11.81
CA VAL A 61 7.65 -7.99 11.48
C VAL A 61 8.30 -8.99 10.56
N GLY A 62 8.87 -8.53 9.48
CA GLY A 62 9.52 -9.39 8.50
C GLY A 62 10.63 -8.67 7.75
N ASN A 63 11.57 -9.44 7.23
CA ASN A 63 12.66 -8.95 6.41
C ASN A 63 12.37 -9.22 4.95
N ILE A 64 12.61 -8.23 4.10
CA ILE A 64 12.63 -8.42 2.65
C ILE A 64 13.99 -8.96 2.24
N ASN A 65 14.01 -10.01 1.41
CA ASN A 65 15.24 -10.67 0.97
C ASN A 65 15.78 -10.14 -0.36
N GLN A 66 15.07 -9.20 -0.98
CA GLN A 66 15.41 -8.57 -2.24
C GLN A 66 15.35 -7.05 -2.09
N SER A 67 15.88 -6.32 -3.07
CA SER A 67 15.71 -4.87 -3.08
C SER A 67 14.22 -4.51 -3.23
N VAL A 68 13.83 -3.41 -2.63
CA VAL A 68 12.44 -2.88 -2.73
C VAL A 68 12.03 -2.72 -4.19
N GLU A 69 12.90 -2.18 -5.03
CA GLU A 69 12.64 -2.00 -6.46
C GLU A 69 12.38 -3.33 -7.18
N THR A 70 13.14 -4.38 -6.83
CA THR A 70 12.94 -5.72 -7.40
C THR A 70 11.58 -6.28 -6.98
N LEU A 71 11.26 -6.23 -5.69
CA LEU A 71 9.98 -6.71 -5.19
C LEU A 71 8.79 -5.95 -5.79
N GLN A 72 8.93 -4.66 -5.97
CA GLN A 72 7.87 -3.86 -6.60
C GLN A 72 7.60 -4.25 -8.04
N LYS A 73 8.64 -4.68 -8.77
CA LYS A 73 8.52 -5.09 -10.18
C LYS A 73 8.04 -6.53 -10.34
N THR A 74 8.39 -7.42 -9.42
CA THR A 74 8.22 -8.87 -9.58
C THR A 74 7.20 -9.49 -8.63
N SER A 75 6.90 -8.84 -7.50
CA SER A 75 6.03 -9.37 -6.45
C SER A 75 5.37 -8.23 -5.67
N SER A 76 5.21 -8.39 -4.38
CA SER A 76 4.70 -7.38 -3.46
C SER A 76 5.57 -7.29 -2.22
N LEU A 77 5.41 -6.23 -1.43
CA LEU A 77 6.09 -6.08 -0.14
C LEU A 77 5.53 -7.01 0.94
N PHE A 78 4.49 -7.77 0.64
CA PHE A 78 4.00 -8.87 1.47
C PHE A 78 4.66 -10.23 1.17
N ASP A 79 5.63 -10.25 0.24
CA ASP A 79 6.41 -11.44 -0.11
C ASP A 79 7.03 -12.20 1.08
N PRO A 80 7.47 -11.54 2.19
CA PRO A 80 7.94 -12.25 3.36
C PRO A 80 6.92 -13.14 4.07
N PHE A 81 5.63 -12.94 3.85
CA PHE A 81 4.62 -13.80 4.44
C PHE A 81 4.61 -15.21 3.80
N PRO A 82 4.27 -16.25 4.57
CA PRO A 82 4.00 -17.57 3.99
C PRO A 82 2.95 -17.47 2.88
N PRO A 83 3.04 -18.28 1.81
CA PRO A 83 2.13 -18.19 0.66
C PRO A 83 0.64 -18.19 1.03
N GLU A 84 0.25 -18.94 2.05
CA GLU A 84 -1.14 -19.04 2.50
C GLU A 84 -1.67 -17.72 3.10
N MET A 85 -0.78 -16.87 3.61
CA MET A 85 -1.11 -15.54 4.15
C MET A 85 -0.85 -14.45 3.10
N GLY A 86 0.29 -14.52 2.43
CA GLY A 86 0.75 -13.51 1.47
C GLY A 86 -0.12 -13.42 0.21
N THR A 87 -0.93 -14.43 -0.09
CA THR A 87 -1.89 -14.43 -1.20
C THR A 87 -3.35 -14.24 -0.76
N ASP A 88 -3.62 -14.28 0.54
CA ASP A 88 -4.98 -14.03 1.07
C ASP A 88 -5.25 -12.52 1.19
N THR A 89 -5.82 -11.95 0.13
CA THR A 89 -6.16 -10.52 0.06
C THR A 89 -7.11 -10.11 1.18
N ALA A 90 -8.03 -11.00 1.59
CA ALA A 90 -8.95 -10.71 2.68
C ALA A 90 -8.26 -10.61 4.05
N PHE A 91 -7.17 -11.37 4.25
CA PHE A 91 -6.32 -11.26 5.44
C PHE A 91 -5.51 -9.95 5.41
N LEU A 92 -4.82 -9.70 4.30
CA LEU A 92 -3.95 -8.53 4.14
C LEU A 92 -4.72 -7.21 4.16
N ASP A 93 -5.94 -7.18 3.62
CA ASP A 93 -6.81 -5.98 3.64
C ASP A 93 -7.28 -5.57 5.05
N ARG A 94 -7.03 -6.41 6.05
CA ARG A 94 -7.29 -6.08 7.46
C ARG A 94 -6.11 -5.37 8.14
N PHE A 95 -4.98 -5.26 7.49
CA PHE A 95 -3.87 -4.46 8.02
C PHE A 95 -4.22 -2.98 7.97
N HIS A 96 -4.07 -2.31 9.10
CA HIS A 96 -4.39 -0.89 9.19
C HIS A 96 -3.27 -0.03 8.59
N ALA A 97 -2.02 -0.46 8.72
CA ALA A 97 -0.85 0.29 8.29
C ALA A 97 0.25 -0.63 7.77
N TYR A 98 1.06 -0.12 6.86
CA TYR A 98 2.34 -0.69 6.46
C TYR A 98 3.45 0.33 6.73
N ILE A 99 4.42 -0.06 7.57
CA ILE A 99 5.55 0.78 7.93
C ILE A 99 6.81 0.20 7.28
N PRO A 100 7.40 0.89 6.29
CA PRO A 100 8.62 0.44 5.63
C PRO A 100 9.83 0.63 6.55
N GLY A 101 10.44 -0.49 6.97
CA GLY A 101 11.60 -0.43 7.86
C GLY A 101 12.82 0.29 7.28
N TRP A 102 12.93 0.35 5.96
CA TRP A 102 14.02 1.08 5.27
C TRP A 102 13.86 2.61 5.30
N GLU A 103 12.67 3.13 5.59
CA GLU A 103 12.44 4.57 5.80
C GLU A 103 12.77 4.99 7.24
N ILE A 104 12.87 4.04 8.16
CA ILE A 104 13.26 4.31 9.55
C ILE A 104 14.77 4.53 9.61
N PRO A 105 15.25 5.65 10.20
CA PRO A 105 16.68 5.90 10.35
C PRO A 105 17.38 4.74 11.07
N LYS A 106 18.51 4.31 10.52
CA LYS A 106 19.33 3.29 11.18
C LYS A 106 19.82 3.80 12.53
N TYR A 107 19.75 2.90 13.49
CA TYR A 107 20.26 3.14 14.82
C TYR A 107 21.75 3.50 14.80
N ARG A 108 22.13 4.54 15.53
CA ARG A 108 23.51 5.02 15.66
C ARG A 108 23.83 5.24 17.14
N PRO A 109 25.12 5.20 17.53
CA PRO A 109 25.52 5.48 18.92
C PRO A 109 25.09 6.85 19.43
N ASP A 110 24.98 7.85 18.53
CA ASP A 110 24.52 9.20 18.83
C ASP A 110 22.99 9.31 18.99
N SER A 111 22.26 8.23 18.73
CA SER A 111 20.82 8.16 19.00
C SER A 111 20.50 7.93 20.48
N PHE A 112 21.49 7.61 21.30
CA PHE A 112 21.31 7.51 22.75
C PHE A 112 21.37 8.90 23.40
N THR A 113 20.45 9.14 24.30
CA THR A 113 20.57 10.28 25.21
C THR A 113 21.26 9.85 26.52
N ASN A 114 21.99 10.79 27.13
CA ASN A 114 22.50 10.67 28.49
C ASN A 114 21.55 11.32 29.51
N ASP A 115 20.43 11.86 29.05
CA ASP A 115 19.43 12.49 29.88
C ASP A 115 18.50 11.46 30.51
N TYR A 116 17.80 11.90 31.58
CA TYR A 116 16.79 11.06 32.20
C TYR A 116 15.56 10.94 31.31
N GLY A 117 15.08 9.72 31.13
CA GLY A 117 13.82 9.43 30.44
C GLY A 117 12.72 8.97 31.39
N PHE A 118 11.54 8.79 30.88
CA PHE A 118 10.46 8.14 31.62
C PHE A 118 10.79 6.68 31.91
N ILE A 119 10.39 6.22 33.08
CA ILE A 119 10.41 4.79 33.41
C ILE A 119 9.45 4.07 32.44
N THR A 120 9.94 3.04 31.78
CA THR A 120 9.18 2.29 30.76
C THR A 120 7.87 1.72 31.31
N ASP A 121 7.84 1.30 32.57
CA ASP A 121 6.63 0.79 33.22
C ASP A 121 5.55 1.87 33.34
N TYR A 122 5.94 3.10 33.71
CA TYR A 122 5.02 4.22 33.77
C TYR A 122 4.47 4.57 32.38
N LEU A 123 5.36 4.63 31.36
CA LEU A 123 4.94 4.87 29.99
C LEU A 123 3.97 3.81 29.50
N SER A 124 4.22 2.54 29.83
CA SER A 124 3.35 1.42 29.47
C SER A 124 1.94 1.58 30.06
N GLU A 125 1.83 1.90 31.35
CA GLU A 125 0.54 2.11 32.00
C GLU A 125 -0.17 3.38 31.47
N PHE A 126 0.57 4.44 31.20
CA PHE A 126 0.02 5.64 30.56
C PHE A 126 -0.58 5.35 29.19
N MET A 127 0.15 4.64 28.36
CA MET A 127 -0.34 4.20 27.04
C MET A 127 -1.56 3.29 27.15
N ARG A 128 -1.61 2.45 28.18
CA ARG A 128 -2.75 1.57 28.46
C ARG A 128 -4.00 2.35 28.87
N GLU A 129 -3.84 3.43 29.66
CA GLU A 129 -4.96 4.32 29.98
C GLU A 129 -5.48 5.02 28.73
N LEU A 130 -4.60 5.57 27.89
CA LEU A 130 -4.99 6.23 26.63
C LEU A 130 -5.76 5.31 25.67
N ARG A 131 -5.65 3.99 25.80
CA ARG A 131 -6.44 3.05 24.98
C ARG A 131 -7.93 3.10 25.28
N LYS A 132 -8.34 3.61 26.42
CA LYS A 132 -9.74 3.76 26.80
C LYS A 132 -10.42 4.90 26.04
N ASP A 133 -9.66 5.89 25.62
CA ASP A 133 -10.15 7.05 24.90
C ASP A 133 -10.28 6.77 23.40
N ASN A 134 -11.16 7.48 22.74
CA ASN A 134 -11.36 7.40 21.30
C ASN A 134 -11.42 8.81 20.68
N TYR A 135 -10.37 9.16 19.97
CA TYR A 135 -10.25 10.46 19.30
C TYR A 135 -10.54 10.41 17.79
N SER A 136 -11.12 9.32 17.30
CA SER A 136 -11.42 9.18 15.87
C SER A 136 -12.36 10.26 15.33
N ASN A 137 -13.23 10.81 16.19
CA ASN A 137 -14.19 11.84 15.79
C ASN A 137 -13.61 13.26 15.77
N ILE A 138 -12.40 13.46 16.32
CA ILE A 138 -11.77 14.79 16.32
C ILE A 138 -11.50 15.25 14.89
N ALA A 139 -11.03 14.35 14.05
CA ALA A 139 -10.77 14.66 12.64
C ALA A 139 -12.05 15.03 11.87
N GLU A 140 -13.17 14.41 12.20
CA GLU A 140 -14.46 14.68 11.55
C GLU A 140 -14.99 16.10 11.80
N LYS A 141 -14.48 16.78 12.82
CA LYS A 141 -14.79 18.18 13.08
C LYS A 141 -14.25 19.09 11.96
N TYR A 142 -13.10 18.77 11.40
CA TYR A 142 -12.40 19.60 10.43
C TYR A 142 -12.44 19.01 9.00
N PHE A 143 -12.43 17.70 8.88
CA PHE A 143 -12.24 17.00 7.61
C PHE A 143 -13.18 15.81 7.46
N LYS A 144 -13.50 15.49 6.22
CA LYS A 144 -14.25 14.33 5.82
C LYS A 144 -13.40 13.41 4.95
N LEU A 145 -13.46 12.11 5.17
CA LEU A 145 -12.77 11.16 4.32
C LEU A 145 -13.35 11.17 2.90
N GLY A 146 -12.47 11.06 1.91
CA GLY A 146 -12.85 11.01 0.51
C GLY A 146 -13.67 9.77 0.13
N ASN A 147 -14.29 9.82 -1.02
CA ASN A 147 -15.23 8.78 -1.47
C ASN A 147 -14.56 7.50 -1.96
N ASN A 148 -13.24 7.53 -2.18
CA ASN A 148 -12.47 6.39 -2.71
C ASN A 148 -12.02 5.40 -1.63
N LEU A 149 -12.33 5.69 -0.37
CA LEU A 149 -12.08 4.79 0.75
C LEU A 149 -13.27 3.86 0.96
N ASN A 150 -13.01 2.56 0.94
CA ASN A 150 -14.03 1.60 1.35
C ASN A 150 -14.19 1.58 2.89
N GLN A 151 -15.15 0.82 3.39
CA GLN A 151 -15.44 0.75 4.82
C GLN A 151 -14.22 0.30 5.65
N ARG A 152 -13.41 -0.65 5.16
CA ARG A 152 -12.20 -1.13 5.86
C ARG A 152 -11.13 -0.05 5.88
N ASP A 153 -10.96 0.68 4.79
CA ASP A 153 -10.01 1.79 4.70
C ASP A 153 -10.40 2.89 5.70
N ALA A 154 -11.67 3.27 5.73
CA ALA A 154 -12.15 4.27 6.66
C ALA A 154 -11.98 3.85 8.14
N ILE A 155 -12.24 2.60 8.48
CA ILE A 155 -12.01 2.06 9.84
C ILE A 155 -10.53 2.11 10.19
N ALA A 156 -9.66 1.68 9.27
CA ALA A 156 -8.21 1.68 9.49
C ALA A 156 -7.68 3.10 9.72
N VAL A 157 -8.06 4.05 8.84
CA VAL A 157 -7.64 5.45 8.93
C VAL A 157 -8.12 6.09 10.23
N ARG A 158 -9.39 5.92 10.62
CA ARG A 158 -9.91 6.45 11.90
C ARG A 158 -9.16 5.90 13.12
N LYS A 159 -8.79 4.63 13.10
CA LYS A 159 -7.99 4.04 14.19
C LYS A 159 -6.58 4.62 14.23
N LEU A 160 -5.95 4.84 13.08
CA LEU A 160 -4.63 5.47 12.99
C LEU A 160 -4.68 6.91 13.49
N ILE A 161 -5.65 7.72 13.06
CA ILE A 161 -5.87 9.08 13.53
C ILE A 161 -5.99 9.11 15.06
N SER A 162 -6.89 8.28 15.61
CA SER A 162 -7.05 8.20 17.07
C SER A 162 -5.75 7.79 17.77
N GLY A 163 -4.99 6.87 17.18
CA GLY A 163 -3.69 6.45 17.70
C GLY A 163 -2.65 7.56 17.69
N PHE A 164 -2.51 8.30 16.59
CA PHE A 164 -1.56 9.40 16.48
C PHE A 164 -1.92 10.58 17.40
N ILE A 165 -3.21 10.94 17.49
CA ILE A 165 -3.64 11.98 18.44
C ILE A 165 -3.27 11.58 19.86
N LYS A 166 -3.53 10.35 20.29
CA LYS A 166 -3.17 9.86 21.63
C LYS A 166 -1.67 9.90 21.90
N LEU A 167 -0.85 9.65 20.89
CA LEU A 167 0.61 9.64 21.02
C LEU A 167 1.21 11.03 21.11
N ILE A 168 0.67 11.97 20.33
CA ILE A 168 1.27 13.30 20.14
C ILE A 168 0.53 14.35 21.00
N TYR A 169 -0.79 14.22 21.10
CA TYR A 169 -1.70 15.14 21.80
C TYR A 169 -2.61 14.35 22.76
N PRO A 170 -2.05 13.79 23.86
CA PRO A 170 -2.78 12.88 24.73
C PRO A 170 -3.97 13.53 25.46
N ASP A 171 -3.99 14.83 25.56
CA ASP A 171 -5.12 15.63 26.07
C ASP A 171 -6.26 15.81 25.05
N GLY A 172 -6.00 15.48 23.78
CA GLY A 172 -6.98 15.63 22.70
C GLY A 172 -7.12 17.05 22.15
N GLU A 173 -6.31 18.00 22.64
CA GLU A 173 -6.32 19.39 22.16
C GLU A 173 -5.45 19.48 20.90
N VAL A 174 -6.09 19.59 19.74
CA VAL A 174 -5.41 19.63 18.41
C VAL A 174 -6.01 20.70 17.53
N SER A 175 -5.15 21.42 16.83
CA SER A 175 -5.53 22.39 15.81
C SER A 175 -5.94 21.70 14.50
N LYS A 176 -6.53 22.47 13.59
CA LYS A 176 -6.91 21.97 12.26
C LYS A 176 -5.71 21.52 11.44
N GLU A 177 -4.61 22.28 11.52
CA GLU A 177 -3.36 22.02 10.82
C GLU A 177 -2.69 20.73 11.31
N GLU A 178 -2.64 20.53 12.63
CA GLU A 178 -2.12 19.31 13.24
C GLU A 178 -2.95 18.08 12.88
N VAL A 179 -4.27 18.24 12.83
CA VAL A 179 -5.17 17.15 12.35
C VAL A 179 -4.91 16.86 10.87
N ALA A 180 -4.65 17.87 10.03
CA ALA A 180 -4.32 17.65 8.61
C ALA A 180 -3.04 16.82 8.44
N GLU A 181 -1.99 17.10 9.19
CA GLU A 181 -0.75 16.30 9.19
C GLU A 181 -1.01 14.85 9.62
N ILE A 182 -1.82 14.66 10.66
CA ILE A 182 -2.21 13.33 11.12
C ILE A 182 -3.06 12.59 10.08
N MET A 183 -3.94 13.31 9.36
CA MET A 183 -4.74 12.76 8.26
C MET A 183 -3.83 12.26 7.13
N ASP A 184 -2.86 13.07 6.70
CA ASP A 184 -1.92 12.72 5.64
C ASP A 184 -1.15 11.45 5.98
N ILE A 185 -0.56 11.38 7.16
CA ILE A 185 0.18 10.19 7.61
C ILE A 185 -0.72 8.96 7.71
N SER A 186 -1.91 9.11 8.27
CA SER A 186 -2.84 8.01 8.48
C SER A 186 -3.36 7.42 7.17
N LEU A 187 -3.70 8.28 6.22
CA LEU A 187 -4.13 7.90 4.88
C LEU A 187 -2.99 7.24 4.11
N GLU A 188 -1.79 7.80 4.18
CA GLU A 188 -0.61 7.25 3.52
C GLU A 188 -0.28 5.84 4.02
N LEU A 189 -0.23 5.62 5.32
CA LEU A 189 0.07 4.31 5.90
C LEU A 189 -0.95 3.24 5.47
N ARG A 190 -2.23 3.58 5.42
CA ARG A 190 -3.26 2.67 4.91
C ARG A 190 -3.19 2.50 3.41
N ARG A 191 -2.93 3.56 2.67
CA ARG A 191 -2.77 3.52 1.21
C ARG A 191 -1.63 2.59 0.79
N ARG A 192 -0.52 2.54 1.55
CA ARG A 192 0.59 1.61 1.31
C ARG A 192 0.15 0.15 1.37
N VAL A 193 -0.75 -0.21 2.27
CA VAL A 193 -1.37 -1.55 2.29
C VAL A 193 -2.16 -1.78 1.01
N LYS A 194 -2.98 -0.81 0.60
CA LYS A 194 -3.83 -0.91 -0.58
C LYS A 194 -3.00 -1.04 -1.87
N GLU A 195 -1.89 -0.33 -1.99
CA GLU A 195 -0.96 -0.42 -3.12
C GLU A 195 -0.39 -1.85 -3.28
N GLN A 196 -0.12 -2.53 -2.18
CA GLN A 196 0.35 -3.90 -2.26
C GLN A 196 -0.79 -4.87 -2.61
N LEU A 197 -1.99 -4.63 -2.11
CA LEU A 197 -3.19 -5.40 -2.47
C LEU A 197 -3.52 -5.27 -3.96
N LYS A 198 -3.34 -4.11 -4.55
CA LYS A 198 -3.47 -3.86 -5.98
C LYS A 198 -2.61 -4.80 -6.83
N LYS A 199 -1.44 -5.19 -6.33
CA LYS A 199 -0.53 -6.11 -7.03
C LYS A 199 -0.92 -7.58 -6.90
N ILE A 200 -1.52 -7.94 -5.78
CA ILE A 200 -1.84 -9.33 -5.43
C ILE A 200 -3.29 -9.66 -5.80
N GLY A 201 -4.17 -8.71 -5.61
CA GLY A 201 -5.61 -8.88 -5.76
C GLY A 201 -6.14 -8.47 -7.12
N GLY A 202 -7.46 -8.54 -7.25
CA GLY A 202 -8.18 -8.14 -8.44
C GLY A 202 -8.49 -6.63 -8.47
N MET A 203 -9.39 -6.30 -9.37
CA MET A 203 -9.82 -4.94 -9.73
C MET A 203 -10.39 -4.13 -8.55
N GLU A 204 -10.86 -4.77 -7.51
CA GLU A 204 -11.44 -4.13 -6.32
C GLU A 204 -10.44 -3.27 -5.52
N PHE A 205 -9.14 -3.52 -5.69
CA PHE A 205 -8.07 -2.78 -5.01
C PHE A 205 -7.41 -1.70 -5.87
N TYR A 206 -7.92 -1.46 -7.08
CA TYR A 206 -7.24 -0.60 -8.05
C TYR A 206 -7.31 0.88 -7.71
N ASP A 207 -8.37 1.33 -7.04
CA ASP A 207 -8.51 2.72 -6.66
C ASP A 207 -7.80 2.98 -5.33
N VAL A 208 -6.64 3.61 -5.44
CA VAL A 208 -5.75 3.96 -4.32
C VAL A 208 -5.62 5.48 -4.14
N ASN A 209 -6.47 6.27 -4.79
CA ASN A 209 -6.48 7.73 -4.70
C ASN A 209 -7.18 8.18 -3.41
N PHE A 210 -6.52 7.95 -2.28
CA PHE A 210 -7.05 8.34 -1.00
C PHE A 210 -6.99 9.84 -0.82
N SER A 211 -8.08 10.39 -0.29
CA SER A 211 -8.25 11.82 -0.10
C SER A 211 -9.01 12.14 1.17
N TYR A 212 -8.97 13.39 1.57
CA TYR A 212 -9.86 13.98 2.55
C TYR A 212 -10.33 15.36 2.07
N ILE A 213 -11.49 15.78 2.53
CA ILE A 213 -12.16 17.01 2.13
C ILE A 213 -12.23 17.93 3.33
N ASP A 214 -11.79 19.16 3.17
CA ASP A 214 -11.92 20.20 4.17
C ASP A 214 -13.41 20.60 4.35
N ASN A 215 -13.91 20.61 5.58
CA ASN A 215 -15.31 20.90 5.86
C ASN A 215 -15.69 22.37 5.63
N ASP A 216 -14.72 23.30 5.67
CA ASP A 216 -14.96 24.72 5.52
C ASP A 216 -14.82 25.18 4.06
N SER A 217 -13.70 24.81 3.41
CA SER A 217 -13.42 25.22 2.03
C SER A 217 -13.99 24.27 0.98
N PHE A 218 -14.31 23.02 1.35
CA PHE A 218 -14.69 21.93 0.46
C PHE A 218 -13.59 21.51 -0.52
N ASP A 219 -12.36 21.92 -0.28
CA ASP A 219 -11.21 21.49 -1.06
C ASP A 219 -10.89 20.03 -0.76
N GLU A 220 -10.63 19.26 -1.81
CA GLU A 220 -10.23 17.86 -1.70
C GLU A 220 -8.71 17.74 -1.79
N HIS A 221 -8.11 17.15 -0.75
CA HIS A 221 -6.67 16.92 -0.65
C HIS A 221 -6.37 15.44 -0.89
N PHE A 222 -5.61 15.16 -1.94
CA PHE A 222 -5.16 13.81 -2.27
C PHE A 222 -3.82 13.50 -1.61
N VAL A 223 -3.77 12.37 -0.94
CA VAL A 223 -2.53 11.87 -0.35
C VAL A 223 -1.77 11.09 -1.40
N SER A 224 -0.57 11.56 -1.73
CA SER A 224 0.35 10.86 -2.61
C SER A 224 1.35 10.04 -1.79
N VAL A 225 1.48 8.77 -2.11
CA VAL A 225 2.60 7.97 -1.58
C VAL A 225 3.84 8.39 -2.35
N PRO A 226 4.87 8.92 -1.67
CA PRO A 226 6.17 9.06 -2.29
C PRO A 226 6.58 7.71 -2.84
N GLU A 227 7.06 7.65 -4.06
CA GLU A 227 7.64 6.43 -4.60
C GLU A 227 8.72 5.93 -3.65
N GLN A 228 8.70 4.66 -3.43
CA GLN A 228 9.69 4.01 -2.60
C GLN A 228 11.06 4.17 -3.24
N GLY A 229 11.90 4.94 -2.61
CA GLY A 229 13.18 5.38 -3.16
C GLY A 229 13.23 6.87 -3.51
N GLY A 230 12.16 7.63 -3.31
CA GLY A 230 12.15 9.10 -3.36
C GLY A 230 12.10 9.71 -4.76
N GLY A 231 11.75 8.95 -5.80
CA GLY A 231 11.55 9.46 -7.16
C GLY A 231 10.07 9.65 -7.52
N LYS A 232 9.77 10.59 -8.40
CA LYS A 232 8.45 10.68 -9.02
C LYS A 232 8.27 9.54 -10.01
N MET A 233 7.11 8.89 -10.03
CA MET A 233 6.77 7.82 -10.97
C MET A 233 6.99 8.23 -12.43
N ILE A 234 6.55 9.45 -12.73
CA ILE A 234 6.81 10.09 -14.02
C ILE A 234 7.87 11.15 -13.76
N PRO A 235 9.09 11.00 -14.32
CA PRO A 235 10.15 12.00 -14.17
C PRO A 235 9.70 13.36 -14.72
N GLU A 236 10.05 14.42 -14.02
CA GLU A 236 9.84 15.78 -14.55
C GLU A 236 10.89 16.12 -15.61
N GLY A 237 10.48 16.96 -16.53
CA GLY A 237 11.35 17.47 -17.60
C GLY A 237 11.28 16.63 -18.87
N MET A 238 12.31 16.78 -19.71
CA MET A 238 12.36 16.11 -21.01
C MET A 238 12.67 14.63 -20.84
N GLY A 239 11.77 13.76 -21.31
CA GLY A 239 11.93 12.32 -21.28
C GLY A 239 13.13 11.82 -22.09
N LYS A 240 13.60 10.63 -21.80
CA LYS A 240 14.61 9.96 -22.61
C LYS A 240 14.01 9.55 -23.97
N PRO A 241 14.73 9.71 -25.09
CA PRO A 241 14.27 9.20 -26.39
C PRO A 241 13.92 7.72 -26.31
N GLY A 242 12.77 7.34 -26.88
CA GLY A 242 12.27 5.96 -26.83
C GLY A 242 11.49 5.61 -25.56
N CYS A 243 11.28 6.55 -24.65
CA CYS A 243 10.47 6.36 -23.46
C CYS A 243 9.30 7.36 -23.45
N LEU A 244 8.08 6.85 -23.28
CA LEU A 244 6.86 7.65 -23.20
C LEU A 244 5.97 7.11 -22.08
N TYR A 245 5.32 8.02 -21.36
CA TYR A 245 4.29 7.68 -20.40
C TYR A 245 2.92 7.93 -21.00
N THR A 246 2.00 7.01 -20.79
CA THR A 246 0.63 7.12 -21.28
C THR A 246 -0.37 6.61 -20.25
N VAL A 247 -1.60 7.06 -20.37
CA VAL A 247 -2.69 6.60 -19.54
C VAL A 247 -3.73 5.88 -20.41
N SER A 248 -4.34 4.85 -19.85
CA SER A 248 -5.42 4.13 -20.50
C SER A 248 -6.58 3.97 -19.53
N LYS A 249 -7.78 4.02 -20.06
CA LYS A 249 -9.01 3.79 -19.31
C LYS A 249 -9.59 2.44 -19.69
N SER A 250 -9.82 1.58 -18.69
CA SER A 250 -10.46 0.28 -18.90
C SER A 250 -11.96 0.43 -19.18
N LYS A 251 -12.60 -0.64 -19.64
CA LYS A 251 -14.06 -0.70 -19.80
C LYS A 251 -14.83 -0.49 -18.48
N THR A 252 -14.19 -0.76 -17.35
CA THR A 252 -14.76 -0.53 -16.02
C THR A 252 -14.55 0.88 -15.49
N GLY A 253 -13.92 1.75 -16.28
CA GLY A 253 -13.67 3.15 -15.93
C GLY A 253 -12.36 3.40 -15.20
N MET A 254 -11.59 2.36 -14.90
CA MET A 254 -10.30 2.49 -14.24
C MET A 254 -9.25 3.09 -15.17
N ILE A 255 -8.40 3.92 -14.58
CA ILE A 255 -7.28 4.56 -15.27
C ILE A 255 -6.00 3.84 -14.84
N GLY A 256 -5.26 3.30 -15.83
CA GLY A 256 -3.92 2.76 -15.64
C GLY A 256 -2.87 3.68 -16.24
N CYS A 257 -1.71 3.78 -15.63
CA CYS A 257 -0.54 4.47 -16.17
C CYS A 257 0.44 3.44 -16.73
N TYR A 258 0.94 3.67 -17.90
CA TYR A 258 1.86 2.76 -18.58
C TYR A 258 3.10 3.51 -19.06
N ARG A 259 4.24 2.88 -18.89
CA ARG A 259 5.49 3.30 -19.49
C ARG A 259 5.72 2.50 -20.77
N LEU A 260 5.86 3.22 -21.88
CA LEU A 260 6.17 2.67 -23.20
C LEU A 260 7.66 2.84 -23.48
N GLU A 261 8.36 1.74 -23.70
CA GLU A 261 9.76 1.76 -24.13
C GLU A 261 9.86 1.27 -25.56
N THR A 262 10.44 2.11 -26.42
CA THR A 262 10.60 1.79 -27.83
C THR A 262 12.07 1.62 -28.16
N GLN A 263 12.40 0.52 -28.81
CA GLN A 263 13.72 0.23 -29.35
C GLN A 263 13.67 -0.02 -30.85
N MET A 264 14.73 0.37 -31.53
CA MET A 264 14.90 0.13 -32.96
C MET A 264 16.16 -0.71 -33.17
N MET A 265 16.06 -1.69 -34.03
CA MET A 265 17.20 -2.51 -34.48
C MET A 265 17.19 -2.65 -36.01
N PRO A 266 18.32 -2.96 -36.63
CA PRO A 266 18.35 -3.31 -38.07
C PRO A 266 17.38 -4.46 -38.33
N GLY A 267 16.56 -4.37 -39.38
CA GLY A 267 15.56 -5.39 -39.69
C GLY A 267 14.79 -5.09 -40.97
N ASN A 268 13.57 -5.63 -41.04
CA ASN A 268 12.74 -5.59 -42.26
C ASN A 268 11.39 -4.85 -42.06
N GLY A 269 11.29 -4.01 -41.04
CA GLY A 269 10.06 -3.24 -40.75
C GLY A 269 9.04 -4.02 -39.94
N LYS A 270 9.48 -4.97 -39.10
CA LYS A 270 8.63 -5.74 -38.17
C LYS A 270 8.34 -4.94 -36.92
N LEU A 271 7.10 -5.00 -36.45
CA LEU A 271 6.70 -4.52 -35.13
C LEU A 271 6.56 -5.69 -34.18
N THR A 272 7.20 -5.59 -33.01
CA THR A 272 7.05 -6.54 -31.91
C THR A 272 6.57 -5.78 -30.68
N CYS A 273 5.48 -6.24 -30.06
CA CYS A 273 4.92 -5.64 -28.85
C CYS A 273 5.02 -6.64 -27.71
N THR A 274 5.54 -6.19 -26.56
CA THR A 274 5.63 -6.96 -25.32
C THR A 274 4.87 -6.24 -24.21
N GLY A 275 4.36 -6.97 -23.23
CA GLY A 275 3.64 -6.39 -22.08
C GLY A 275 2.24 -5.83 -22.37
N ILE A 276 1.76 -5.90 -23.61
CA ILE A 276 0.47 -5.33 -24.03
C ILE A 276 -0.76 -6.16 -23.59
N GLY A 277 -0.54 -7.30 -22.97
CA GLY A 277 -1.61 -8.18 -22.53
C GLY A 277 -2.31 -8.92 -23.66
N SER A 278 -3.43 -9.56 -23.35
CA SER A 278 -4.22 -10.39 -24.31
C SER A 278 -5.29 -9.61 -25.06
N GLY A 279 -5.58 -8.35 -24.68
CA GLY A 279 -6.62 -7.53 -25.28
C GLY A 279 -6.41 -7.28 -26.77
N LYS A 280 -7.48 -7.37 -27.57
CA LYS A 280 -7.43 -7.07 -29.01
C LYS A 280 -7.27 -5.59 -29.29
N GLU A 281 -8.03 -4.77 -28.57
CA GLU A 281 -8.09 -3.30 -28.79
C GLU A 281 -6.74 -2.59 -28.67
N PRO A 282 -5.91 -2.82 -27.60
CA PRO A 282 -4.58 -2.22 -27.51
C PRO A 282 -3.64 -2.68 -28.64
N LYS A 283 -3.73 -3.95 -29.06
CA LYS A 283 -2.94 -4.49 -30.17
C LYS A 283 -3.31 -3.85 -31.50
N GLU A 284 -4.59 -3.70 -31.76
CA GLU A 284 -5.10 -3.04 -32.96
C GLU A 284 -4.71 -1.57 -32.99
N ALA A 285 -4.85 -0.85 -31.88
CA ALA A 285 -4.43 0.53 -31.75
C ALA A 285 -2.93 0.72 -32.03
N THR A 286 -2.08 -0.15 -31.48
CA THR A 286 -0.64 -0.13 -31.68
C THR A 286 -0.28 -0.43 -33.14
N ASN A 287 -0.92 -1.42 -33.74
CA ASN A 287 -0.70 -1.74 -35.18
C ASN A 287 -1.15 -0.59 -36.08
N THR A 288 -2.28 0.03 -35.77
CA THR A 288 -2.78 1.20 -36.54
C THR A 288 -1.80 2.37 -36.46
N ALA A 289 -1.29 2.68 -35.27
CA ALA A 289 -0.28 3.71 -35.05
C ALA A 289 1.01 3.39 -35.83
N PHE A 290 1.45 2.16 -35.84
CA PHE A 290 2.63 1.75 -36.60
C PHE A 290 2.43 1.80 -38.09
N ASN A 291 1.25 1.41 -38.58
CA ASN A 291 0.92 1.56 -40.02
C ASN A 291 0.86 3.02 -40.44
N TYR A 292 0.35 3.91 -39.56
CA TYR A 292 0.41 5.34 -39.81
C TYR A 292 1.86 5.85 -39.90
N LEU A 293 2.74 5.38 -38.99
CA LEU A 293 4.16 5.70 -39.05
C LEU A 293 4.82 5.20 -40.33
N LYS A 294 4.45 4.00 -40.81
CA LYS A 294 4.94 3.46 -42.09
C LYS A 294 4.54 4.35 -43.29
N ALA A 295 3.28 4.79 -43.29
CA ALA A 295 2.76 5.60 -44.39
C ALA A 295 3.32 7.02 -44.38
N ASN A 296 3.60 7.61 -43.24
CA ASN A 296 3.94 9.02 -43.09
C ASN A 296 5.35 9.28 -42.53
N GLY A 297 6.17 8.24 -42.37
CA GLY A 297 7.48 8.33 -41.72
C GLY A 297 8.38 9.44 -42.32
N ASN A 298 8.44 9.55 -43.64
CA ASN A 298 9.24 10.56 -44.32
C ASN A 298 8.75 12.00 -44.11
N ALA A 299 7.44 12.17 -43.85
CA ALA A 299 6.86 13.47 -43.55
C ALA A 299 7.09 13.87 -42.08
N ILE A 300 7.24 12.87 -41.19
CA ILE A 300 7.50 13.09 -39.75
C ILE A 300 8.98 13.40 -39.54
N SER A 301 9.88 12.59 -40.09
CA SER A 301 11.33 12.80 -40.02
C SER A 301 12.04 11.98 -41.09
N GLY A 302 12.98 12.61 -41.80
CA GLY A 302 13.81 11.94 -42.81
C GLY A 302 14.71 10.81 -42.29
N ASN A 303 14.83 10.70 -40.98
CA ASN A 303 15.62 9.63 -40.30
C ASN A 303 14.80 8.39 -39.95
N ILE A 304 13.48 8.41 -40.13
CA ILE A 304 12.61 7.29 -39.87
C ILE A 304 12.63 6.33 -41.07
N SER A 305 13.16 5.14 -40.89
CA SER A 305 13.12 4.09 -41.89
C SER A 305 12.36 2.87 -41.33
N THR A 306 11.16 2.67 -41.85
CA THR A 306 10.31 1.54 -41.46
C THR A 306 10.55 0.30 -42.32
N THR A 307 11.44 0.37 -43.31
CA THR A 307 11.77 -0.75 -44.22
C THR A 307 13.07 -1.45 -43.84
N THR A 308 13.98 -0.76 -43.18
CA THR A 308 15.32 -1.28 -42.81
C THR A 308 15.53 -1.44 -41.31
N LYS A 309 14.50 -1.14 -40.52
CA LYS A 309 14.55 -1.25 -39.05
C LYS A 309 13.32 -1.95 -38.52
N ASP A 310 13.53 -2.87 -37.58
CA ASP A 310 12.48 -3.44 -36.76
C ASP A 310 12.26 -2.59 -35.52
N TYR A 311 11.04 -2.60 -35.03
CA TYR A 311 10.60 -1.81 -33.87
C TYR A 311 10.08 -2.74 -32.79
N ILE A 312 10.53 -2.51 -31.55
CA ILE A 312 10.08 -3.21 -30.35
C ILE A 312 9.43 -2.17 -29.45
N ILE A 313 8.20 -2.41 -29.04
CA ILE A 313 7.49 -1.59 -28.05
C ILE A 313 7.21 -2.48 -26.85
N ASN A 314 7.72 -2.08 -25.69
CA ASN A 314 7.47 -2.73 -24.43
C ASN A 314 6.53 -1.87 -23.58
N TYR A 315 5.39 -2.44 -23.20
CA TYR A 315 4.42 -1.84 -22.31
C TYR A 315 4.69 -2.31 -20.90
N GLN A 316 4.99 -1.39 -20.00
CA GLN A 316 5.19 -1.63 -18.58
C GLN A 316 4.05 -0.98 -17.81
N ASP A 317 3.30 -1.77 -17.04
CA ASP A 317 2.33 -1.26 -16.08
C ASP A 317 3.09 -0.63 -14.90
N MET A 318 2.63 0.54 -14.44
CA MET A 318 3.32 1.34 -13.43
C MET A 318 2.54 1.36 -12.13
#